data_5b3eacaa7fee956ec80ec38474f5fd2a
#
_entry.id   5b3eacaa7fee956ec80ec38474f5fd2a
#
_cell.length_a   1.000
_cell.length_b   1.000
_cell.length_c   1.000
_cell.angle_alpha   90.00
_cell.angle_beta   90.00
_cell.angle_gamma   90.00
#
_symmetry.space_group_name_H-M   'P 1'
#
loop_
_entity.id
_entity.type
_entity.pdbx_description
1 polymer ?
#
loop_
_entity_poly.entity_id
_entity_poly.type
_entity_poly.pdbx_seq_one_letter_code
_entity_poly.pdbx_strand_id
1 'polypeptide(L)'
;MEVLRDLGKNVENEAYLHATEQDLMGENIFCTSLVGEELGRMKSWGKHPNSRAEHLLSSPSFMNDLPQTFMEPLLFKTACSRGTNARMSTQYLSHEEDSEGVTSTCLDKLTNKEIKIRSKYLVGADGGNSKVAENLGLPFEGKMGVGGSMNILFRADLSKYVAHRPSVLYWVLQPGADIGGIGMGLVRMIRPWNEWLIVWGYDINQPAPEVDEKFATKVARDLVGDQKLNIELLSVSTWTVNNMYAKKMSKGKVFCAGDATHRHPPSNGLGSNTSIQDGFNLAWKLAYVLKGCLLYTSPSPRD
;
A
#
# COMPACT_ATOMS: atom_id res chain seq x y z
N MET A 1 12.62 -2.44 -3.34
CA MET A 1 13.89 -1.76 -3.65
C MET A 1 14.46 -2.15 -5.00
N GLU A 2 14.50 -3.42 -5.39
CA GLU A 2 15.05 -3.86 -6.68
C GLU A 2 14.42 -3.15 -7.87
N VAL A 3 13.09 -3.00 -7.92
CA VAL A 3 12.41 -2.23 -8.96
C VAL A 3 12.83 -0.75 -8.96
N LEU A 4 12.98 -0.13 -7.78
CA LEU A 4 13.45 1.27 -7.68
C LEU A 4 14.89 1.41 -8.18
N ARG A 5 15.74 0.42 -7.93
CA ARG A 5 17.10 0.34 -8.46
C ARG A 5 17.11 0.23 -9.99
N ASP A 6 16.23 -0.60 -10.56
CA ASP A 6 16.09 -0.73 -12.02
C ASP A 6 15.55 0.55 -12.67
N LEU A 7 14.80 1.34 -11.92
CA LEU A 7 14.42 2.70 -12.35
C LEU A 7 15.61 3.68 -12.33
N GLY A 8 16.73 3.32 -11.75
CA GLY A 8 17.97 4.09 -11.77
C GLY A 8 18.55 4.35 -10.39
N LYS A 9 19.88 4.48 -10.34
CA LYS A 9 20.60 4.66 -9.08
C LYS A 9 20.20 5.90 -8.29
N ASN A 10 19.83 6.96 -8.97
CA ASN A 10 19.31 8.18 -8.35
C ASN A 10 17.96 7.95 -7.66
N VAL A 11 17.07 7.13 -8.26
CA VAL A 11 15.77 6.77 -7.68
C VAL A 11 15.97 5.89 -6.44
N GLU A 12 16.84 4.90 -6.53
CA GLU A 12 17.19 4.05 -5.39
C GLU A 12 17.79 4.87 -4.24
N ASN A 13 18.71 5.76 -4.52
CA ASN A 13 19.33 6.61 -3.51
C ASN A 13 18.30 7.54 -2.83
N GLU A 14 17.42 8.17 -3.59
CA GLU A 14 16.34 9.02 -3.05
C GLU A 14 15.38 8.19 -2.18
N ALA A 15 15.07 6.95 -2.58
CA ALA A 15 14.27 6.05 -1.78
C ALA A 15 14.90 5.72 -0.43
N TYR A 16 16.21 5.45 -0.39
CA TYR A 16 16.93 5.21 0.86
C TYR A 16 16.96 6.41 1.78
N LEU A 17 17.01 7.65 1.25
CA LEU A 17 16.95 8.87 2.06
C LEU A 17 15.60 9.03 2.79
N HIS A 18 14.54 8.46 2.23
CA HIS A 18 13.19 8.53 2.80
C HIS A 18 12.79 7.28 3.60
N ALA A 19 13.58 6.23 3.51
CA ALA A 19 13.33 5.00 4.22
C ALA A 19 13.67 5.10 5.70
N THR A 20 13.06 4.22 6.49
CA THR A 20 13.43 4.06 7.90
C THR A 20 14.87 3.57 8.02
N GLU A 21 15.63 4.19 8.92
CA GLU A 21 17.01 3.77 9.22
C GLU A 21 17.06 2.31 9.66
N GLN A 22 18.10 1.60 9.21
CA GLN A 22 18.24 0.15 9.43
C GLN A 22 18.26 -0.23 10.91
N ASP A 23 18.76 0.64 11.79
CA ASP A 23 18.86 0.37 13.23
C ASP A 23 17.52 0.55 13.94
N LEU A 24 16.57 1.25 13.33
CA LEU A 24 15.22 1.44 13.85
C LEU A 24 14.24 0.34 13.40
N MET A 25 14.62 -0.49 12.42
CA MET A 25 13.81 -1.56 11.87
C MET A 25 14.47 -2.92 12.08
N GLY A 26 14.33 -3.50 13.22
CA GLY A 26 14.97 -4.81 13.49
C GLY A 26 14.03 -5.79 14.15
N GLU A 27 13.00 -5.30 14.76
CA GLU A 27 12.11 -6.09 15.61
C GLU A 27 10.64 -5.68 15.39
N ASN A 28 9.74 -6.61 15.66
CA ASN A 28 8.35 -6.34 15.99
C ASN A 28 8.21 -6.43 17.49
N ILE A 29 7.55 -5.47 18.11
CA ILE A 29 7.35 -5.40 19.56
C ILE A 29 5.88 -5.65 19.86
N PHE A 30 5.62 -6.52 20.84
CA PHE A 30 4.30 -6.80 21.39
C PHE A 30 4.23 -6.19 22.78
N CYS A 31 3.22 -5.38 23.04
CA CYS A 31 3.10 -4.65 24.30
C CYS A 31 1.63 -4.41 24.67
N THR A 32 1.37 -4.07 25.94
CA THR A 32 0.02 -3.70 26.40
C THR A 32 -0.37 -2.28 25.99
N SER A 33 0.61 -1.41 25.82
CA SER A 33 0.55 -0.07 25.19
C SER A 33 1.99 0.39 24.94
N LEU A 34 2.20 1.52 24.24
CA LEU A 34 3.55 2.05 24.05
C LEU A 34 4.22 2.50 25.37
N VAL A 35 3.43 2.86 26.36
CA VAL A 35 3.91 3.18 27.73
C VAL A 35 3.98 1.94 28.60
N GLY A 36 3.18 0.93 28.27
CA GLY A 36 2.96 -0.25 29.08
C GLY A 36 4.05 -1.32 28.99
N GLU A 37 3.69 -2.48 29.50
CA GLU A 37 4.56 -3.64 29.55
C GLU A 37 4.86 -4.20 28.17
N GLU A 38 6.13 -4.53 27.92
CA GLU A 38 6.53 -5.31 26.76
C GLU A 38 6.28 -6.80 27.05
N LEU A 39 5.43 -7.40 26.23
CA LEU A 39 5.07 -8.81 26.31
C LEU A 39 6.05 -9.71 25.58
N GLY A 40 6.73 -9.16 24.59
CA GLY A 40 7.72 -9.87 23.78
C GLY A 40 8.16 -9.09 22.57
N ARG A 41 9.20 -9.61 21.93
CA ARG A 41 9.71 -9.07 20.66
C ARG A 41 10.16 -10.19 19.72
N MET A 42 10.07 -9.94 18.45
CA MET A 42 10.49 -10.87 17.41
C MET A 42 11.40 -10.17 16.41
N LYS A 43 12.55 -10.78 16.12
CA LYS A 43 13.43 -10.32 15.05
C LYS A 43 12.69 -10.39 13.70
N SER A 44 12.70 -9.28 12.97
CA SER A 44 11.97 -9.11 11.72
C SER A 44 12.86 -8.43 10.67
N TRP A 45 12.32 -8.19 9.51
CA TRP A 45 12.97 -7.41 8.44
C TRP A 45 14.35 -7.98 8.04
N GLY A 46 14.49 -9.33 8.02
CA GLY A 46 15.75 -9.98 7.69
C GLY A 46 16.86 -9.84 8.75
N LYS A 47 16.53 -9.43 9.98
CA LYS A 47 17.51 -9.26 11.08
C LYS A 47 17.67 -10.49 11.97
N HIS A 48 16.92 -11.56 11.71
CA HIS A 48 17.07 -12.81 12.49
C HIS A 48 18.46 -13.42 12.24
N PRO A 49 19.25 -13.72 13.27
CA PRO A 49 20.65 -14.16 13.11
C PRO A 49 20.82 -15.36 12.17
N ASN A 50 19.91 -16.33 12.24
CA ASN A 50 19.99 -17.58 11.46
C ASN A 50 19.69 -17.39 9.95
N SER A 51 18.98 -16.33 9.56
CA SER A 51 18.59 -16.07 8.16
C SER A 51 19.20 -14.79 7.58
N ARG A 52 19.92 -14.01 8.40
CA ARG A 52 20.46 -12.72 7.96
C ARG A 52 21.40 -12.83 6.76
N ALA A 53 22.29 -13.83 6.78
CA ALA A 53 23.24 -14.03 5.69
C ALA A 53 22.52 -14.39 4.37
N GLU A 54 21.52 -15.26 4.44
CA GLU A 54 20.69 -15.64 3.30
C GLU A 54 19.96 -14.42 2.73
N HIS A 55 19.31 -13.60 3.57
CA HIS A 55 18.65 -12.38 3.12
C HIS A 55 19.60 -11.41 2.43
N LEU A 56 20.82 -11.21 2.97
CA LEU A 56 21.81 -10.33 2.37
C LEU A 56 22.36 -10.84 1.03
N LEU A 57 22.40 -12.17 0.84
CA LEU A 57 22.87 -12.79 -0.41
C LEU A 57 21.76 -12.91 -1.46
N SER A 58 20.48 -12.85 -1.05
CA SER A 58 19.34 -13.07 -1.96
C SER A 58 18.97 -11.84 -2.79
N SER A 59 19.44 -10.65 -2.42
CA SER A 59 19.10 -9.40 -3.12
C SER A 59 20.29 -8.44 -3.16
N PRO A 60 20.46 -7.72 -4.27
CA PRO A 60 21.45 -6.64 -4.38
C PRO A 60 21.02 -5.36 -3.63
N SER A 61 19.80 -5.33 -3.09
CA SER A 61 19.24 -4.21 -2.34
C SER A 61 18.90 -4.66 -0.92
N PHE A 62 19.09 -3.78 0.06
CA PHE A 62 18.73 -4.08 1.45
C PHE A 62 17.21 -4.06 1.64
N MET A 63 16.74 -4.87 2.61
CA MET A 63 15.37 -4.75 3.11
C MET A 63 15.13 -3.32 3.59
N ASN A 64 13.95 -2.78 3.30
CA ASN A 64 13.70 -1.37 3.44
C ASN A 64 12.24 -1.13 3.84
N ASP A 65 12.01 -0.21 4.76
CA ASP A 65 10.69 0.31 5.07
C ASP A 65 10.58 1.74 4.52
N LEU A 66 9.98 1.86 3.34
CA LEU A 66 9.72 3.12 2.68
C LEU A 66 8.23 3.42 2.75
N PRO A 67 7.79 4.41 3.55
CA PRO A 67 6.39 4.79 3.63
C PRO A 67 5.84 5.19 2.26
N GLN A 68 4.60 4.78 1.98
CA GLN A 68 3.91 5.03 0.71
C GLN A 68 3.81 6.52 0.38
N THR A 69 3.65 7.35 1.40
CA THR A 69 3.62 8.83 1.28
C THR A 69 4.90 9.43 0.69
N PHE A 70 6.02 8.72 0.71
CA PHE A 70 7.28 9.11 0.07
C PHE A 70 7.53 8.35 -1.21
N MET A 71 7.14 7.10 -1.27
CA MET A 71 7.33 6.26 -2.47
C MET A 71 6.51 6.77 -3.66
N GLU A 72 5.25 7.11 -3.45
CA GLU A 72 4.36 7.56 -4.54
C GLU A 72 4.83 8.86 -5.20
N PRO A 73 5.18 9.93 -4.46
CA PRO A 73 5.74 11.13 -5.07
C PRO A 73 7.05 10.90 -5.83
N LEU A 74 7.92 10.02 -5.31
CA LEU A 74 9.17 9.65 -5.98
C LEU A 74 8.90 8.95 -7.32
N LEU A 75 8.00 7.99 -7.35
CA LEU A 75 7.60 7.28 -8.57
C LEU A 75 6.92 8.22 -9.58
N PHE A 76 6.01 9.07 -9.11
CA PHE A 76 5.30 10.04 -9.93
C PHE A 76 6.28 11.05 -10.58
N LYS A 77 7.16 11.66 -9.79
CA LYS A 77 8.23 12.55 -10.27
C LYS A 77 9.11 11.86 -11.30
N THR A 78 9.50 10.60 -11.03
CA THR A 78 10.33 9.81 -11.94
C THR A 78 9.60 9.54 -13.25
N ALA A 79 8.33 9.16 -13.22
CA ALA A 79 7.53 8.92 -14.41
C ALA A 79 7.40 10.20 -15.27
N CYS A 80 7.07 11.34 -14.65
CA CYS A 80 6.96 12.63 -15.33
C CYS A 80 8.29 13.06 -15.97
N SER A 81 9.42 12.90 -15.28
CA SER A 81 10.75 13.23 -15.80
C SER A 81 11.16 12.38 -17.00
N ARG A 82 10.51 11.23 -17.21
CA ARG A 82 10.71 10.34 -18.35
C ARG A 82 9.69 10.52 -19.48
N GLY A 83 8.89 11.58 -19.43
CA GLY A 83 7.96 11.94 -20.50
C GLY A 83 6.55 11.40 -20.33
N THR A 84 6.20 10.85 -19.15
CA THR A 84 4.81 10.51 -18.87
C THR A 84 3.97 11.78 -18.79
N ASN A 85 2.91 11.83 -19.61
CA ASN A 85 1.92 12.89 -19.52
C ASN A 85 0.93 12.59 -18.42
N ALA A 86 1.19 13.13 -17.23
CA ALA A 86 0.34 12.95 -16.07
C ALA A 86 -0.77 14.00 -16.03
N ARG A 87 -2.00 13.55 -15.84
CA ARG A 87 -3.17 14.40 -15.80
C ARG A 87 -3.94 14.16 -14.52
N MET A 88 -3.77 15.06 -13.55
CA MET A 88 -4.50 15.03 -12.28
C MET A 88 -5.95 15.48 -12.47
N SER A 89 -6.78 15.28 -11.45
CA SER A 89 -8.21 15.66 -11.44
C SER A 89 -9.00 15.13 -12.64
N THR A 90 -8.59 13.99 -13.18
CA THR A 90 -9.21 13.36 -14.35
C THR A 90 -9.72 11.99 -13.96
N GLN A 91 -11.03 11.82 -13.97
CA GLN A 91 -11.70 10.59 -13.58
C GLN A 91 -12.07 9.75 -14.80
N TYR A 92 -11.65 8.48 -14.83
CA TYR A 92 -12.12 7.51 -15.80
C TYR A 92 -13.63 7.23 -15.59
N LEU A 93 -14.38 7.18 -16.71
CA LEU A 93 -15.80 6.84 -16.72
C LEU A 93 -16.07 5.51 -17.42
N SER A 94 -15.59 5.37 -18.66
CA SER A 94 -15.82 4.19 -19.50
C SER A 94 -14.76 4.06 -20.59
N HIS A 95 -14.81 2.97 -21.33
CA HIS A 95 -14.00 2.79 -22.54
C HIS A 95 -14.75 2.00 -23.61
N GLU A 96 -14.30 2.20 -24.84
CA GLU A 96 -14.67 1.40 -26.01
C GLU A 96 -13.40 0.86 -26.65
N GLU A 97 -13.45 -0.39 -27.13
CA GLU A 97 -12.33 -1.06 -27.78
C GLU A 97 -12.66 -1.37 -29.25
N ASP A 98 -11.67 -1.21 -30.12
CA ASP A 98 -11.73 -1.64 -31.53
C ASP A 98 -10.43 -2.33 -31.97
N SER A 99 -10.30 -2.65 -33.26
CA SER A 99 -9.11 -3.32 -33.80
C SER A 99 -7.81 -2.54 -33.56
N GLU A 100 -7.87 -1.20 -33.51
CA GLU A 100 -6.70 -0.33 -33.44
C GLU A 100 -6.33 0.12 -32.04
N GLY A 101 -7.23 -0.01 -31.03
CA GLY A 101 -6.93 0.40 -29.68
C GLY A 101 -8.15 0.60 -28.78
N VAL A 102 -7.99 1.47 -27.79
CA VAL A 102 -8.99 1.77 -26.77
C VAL A 102 -9.26 3.28 -26.74
N THR A 103 -10.52 3.67 -26.71
CA THR A 103 -10.94 5.06 -26.49
C THR A 103 -11.53 5.16 -25.09
N SER A 104 -10.83 5.81 -24.18
CA SER A 104 -11.32 6.06 -22.81
C SER A 104 -12.07 7.37 -22.76
N THR A 105 -13.25 7.36 -22.14
CA THR A 105 -14.01 8.56 -21.77
C THR A 105 -13.69 8.91 -20.33
N CYS A 106 -13.23 10.12 -20.10
CA CYS A 106 -12.83 10.64 -18.80
C CYS A 106 -13.52 11.97 -18.51
N LEU A 107 -13.75 12.23 -17.21
CA LEU A 107 -14.25 13.52 -16.73
C LEU A 107 -13.08 14.35 -16.19
N ASP A 108 -12.87 15.52 -16.79
CA ASP A 108 -12.01 16.55 -16.19
C ASP A 108 -12.78 17.25 -15.04
N LYS A 109 -12.38 16.97 -13.80
CA LYS A 109 -13.08 17.48 -12.62
C LYS A 109 -12.90 18.99 -12.40
N LEU A 110 -11.90 19.60 -13.01
CA LEU A 110 -11.68 21.05 -12.91
C LEU A 110 -12.64 21.84 -13.80
N THR A 111 -12.91 21.30 -14.98
CA THR A 111 -13.78 21.95 -15.98
C THR A 111 -15.17 21.34 -16.05
N ASN A 112 -15.38 20.20 -15.40
CA ASN A 112 -16.58 19.35 -15.46
C ASN A 112 -16.96 18.95 -16.91
N LYS A 113 -15.94 18.75 -17.77
CA LYS A 113 -16.13 18.36 -19.17
C LYS A 113 -15.62 16.94 -19.40
N GLU A 114 -16.35 16.20 -20.22
CA GLU A 114 -15.86 14.93 -20.73
C GLU A 114 -14.76 15.15 -21.77
N ILE A 115 -13.75 14.30 -21.71
CA ILE A 115 -12.65 14.23 -22.66
C ILE A 115 -12.49 12.78 -23.12
N LYS A 116 -12.08 12.60 -24.37
CA LYS A 116 -11.76 11.29 -24.92
C LYS A 116 -10.24 11.16 -25.10
N ILE A 117 -9.70 10.03 -24.64
CA ILE A 117 -8.28 9.70 -24.76
C ILE A 117 -8.15 8.42 -25.58
N ARG A 118 -7.45 8.50 -26.71
CA ARG A 118 -7.17 7.37 -27.57
C ARG A 118 -5.80 6.76 -27.21
N SER A 119 -5.74 5.43 -27.05
CA SER A 119 -4.52 4.69 -26.76
C SER A 119 -4.52 3.33 -27.45
N LYS A 120 -3.36 2.69 -27.58
CA LYS A 120 -3.26 1.30 -28.06
C LYS A 120 -3.73 0.30 -27.02
N TYR A 121 -3.46 0.58 -25.75
CA TYR A 121 -3.83 -0.24 -24.59
C TYR A 121 -4.31 0.67 -23.45
N LEU A 122 -5.16 0.15 -22.60
CA LEU A 122 -5.58 0.76 -21.34
C LEU A 122 -5.11 -0.12 -20.18
N VAL A 123 -4.58 0.50 -19.12
CA VAL A 123 -4.25 -0.19 -17.88
C VAL A 123 -5.06 0.43 -16.74
N GLY A 124 -5.93 -0.37 -16.12
CA GLY A 124 -6.65 -0.04 -14.90
C GLY A 124 -5.80 -0.37 -13.68
N ALA A 125 -5.18 0.64 -13.08
CA ALA A 125 -4.49 0.53 -11.79
C ALA A 125 -5.17 1.46 -10.77
N ASP A 126 -6.51 1.44 -10.77
CA ASP A 126 -7.41 2.37 -10.10
C ASP A 126 -7.92 1.85 -8.75
N GLY A 127 -7.18 0.88 -8.17
CA GLY A 127 -7.34 0.44 -6.78
C GLY A 127 -8.50 -0.53 -6.55
N GLY A 128 -8.80 -0.77 -5.29
CA GLY A 128 -9.75 -1.80 -4.86
C GLY A 128 -11.22 -1.56 -5.28
N ASN A 129 -11.56 -0.33 -5.71
CA ASN A 129 -12.87 0.03 -6.26
C ASN A 129 -12.78 0.31 -7.78
N SER A 130 -11.94 -0.45 -8.47
CA SER A 130 -11.63 -0.26 -9.89
C SER A 130 -12.86 -0.20 -10.79
N LYS A 131 -13.07 0.95 -11.41
CA LYS A 131 -14.08 1.12 -12.45
C LYS A 131 -13.70 0.43 -13.76
N VAL A 132 -12.40 0.31 -14.02
CA VAL A 132 -11.92 -0.41 -15.21
C VAL A 132 -12.22 -1.90 -15.08
N ALA A 133 -11.92 -2.53 -13.94
CA ALA A 133 -12.22 -3.93 -13.69
C ALA A 133 -13.73 -4.21 -13.72
N GLU A 134 -14.54 -3.31 -13.15
CA GLU A 134 -16.01 -3.38 -13.19
C GLU A 134 -16.53 -3.34 -14.64
N ASN A 135 -16.09 -2.37 -15.44
CA ASN A 135 -16.51 -2.23 -16.83
C ASN A 135 -16.08 -3.40 -17.74
N LEU A 136 -14.95 -4.03 -17.41
CA LEU A 136 -14.51 -5.26 -18.10
C LEU A 136 -15.36 -6.48 -17.73
N GLY A 137 -16.05 -6.43 -16.58
CA GLY A 137 -16.74 -7.59 -16.01
C GLY A 137 -15.77 -8.69 -15.60
N LEU A 138 -14.62 -8.33 -15.00
CA LEU A 138 -13.63 -9.33 -14.58
C LEU A 138 -14.22 -10.27 -13.51
N PRO A 139 -14.08 -11.58 -13.66
CA PRO A 139 -14.52 -12.53 -12.65
C PRO A 139 -13.55 -12.56 -11.47
N PHE A 140 -14.08 -12.40 -10.26
CA PHE A 140 -13.33 -12.46 -9.01
C PHE A 140 -13.64 -13.73 -8.23
N GLU A 141 -12.64 -14.22 -7.48
CA GLU A 141 -12.76 -15.24 -6.44
C GLU A 141 -12.25 -14.72 -5.12
N GLY A 142 -12.73 -15.33 -4.02
CA GLY A 142 -12.34 -14.97 -2.67
C GLY A 142 -13.45 -14.32 -1.86
N LYS A 143 -13.07 -13.61 -0.81
CA LYS A 143 -14.02 -13.04 0.16
C LYS A 143 -13.73 -11.55 0.38
N MET A 144 -14.76 -10.73 0.23
CA MET A 144 -14.78 -9.33 0.65
C MET A 144 -15.20 -9.21 2.12
N GLY A 145 -14.73 -8.16 2.80
CA GLY A 145 -15.20 -7.86 4.14
C GLY A 145 -14.85 -8.93 5.17
N VAL A 146 -13.60 -9.33 5.26
CA VAL A 146 -13.12 -10.30 6.26
C VAL A 146 -13.00 -9.65 7.64
N GLY A 147 -12.78 -8.32 7.67
CA GLY A 147 -12.71 -7.51 8.87
C GLY A 147 -12.76 -6.03 8.52
N GLY A 148 -13.06 -5.19 9.50
CA GLY A 148 -12.99 -3.74 9.39
C GLY A 148 -11.68 -3.20 9.95
N SER A 149 -11.17 -2.12 9.38
CA SER A 149 -9.96 -1.45 9.85
C SER A 149 -10.10 0.05 9.75
N MET A 150 -9.55 0.76 10.73
CA MET A 150 -9.45 2.21 10.75
C MET A 150 -7.97 2.61 10.80
N ASN A 151 -7.56 3.45 9.87
CA ASN A 151 -6.26 4.08 9.86
C ASN A 151 -6.36 5.46 10.52
N ILE A 152 -5.45 5.75 11.45
CA ILE A 152 -5.31 7.04 12.11
C ILE A 152 -3.87 7.50 11.91
N LEU A 153 -3.67 8.48 11.04
CA LEU A 153 -2.36 9.11 10.83
C LEU A 153 -2.27 10.37 11.71
N PHE A 154 -1.22 10.45 12.52
CA PHE A 154 -1.07 11.54 13.48
C PHE A 154 0.39 11.90 13.74
N ARG A 155 0.61 13.10 14.27
CA ARG A 155 1.87 13.54 14.82
C ARG A 155 1.81 13.66 16.33
N ALA A 156 2.83 13.11 16.97
CA ALA A 156 3.11 13.25 18.39
C ALA A 156 4.55 12.81 18.64
N ASP A 157 5.28 13.47 19.52
CA ASP A 157 6.59 13.01 19.96
C ASP A 157 6.41 11.83 20.93
N LEU A 158 6.72 10.63 20.46
CA LEU A 158 6.68 9.40 21.25
C LEU A 158 8.08 8.92 21.66
N SER A 159 9.13 9.70 21.43
CA SER A 159 10.53 9.32 21.71
C SER A 159 10.73 8.79 23.14
N LYS A 160 10.14 9.47 24.12
CA LYS A 160 10.24 9.06 25.54
C LYS A 160 9.67 7.67 25.85
N TYR A 161 8.75 7.16 25.01
CA TYR A 161 8.11 5.86 25.20
C TYR A 161 8.80 4.73 24.44
N VAL A 162 9.45 5.04 23.31
CA VAL A 162 9.87 4.02 22.35
C VAL A 162 11.33 4.10 21.90
N ALA A 163 12.05 5.20 22.15
CA ALA A 163 13.44 5.33 21.70
C ALA A 163 14.40 4.28 22.30
N HIS A 164 14.10 3.77 23.49
CA HIS A 164 14.86 2.70 24.13
C HIS A 164 14.57 1.30 23.58
N ARG A 165 13.51 1.16 22.79
CA ARG A 165 13.06 -0.07 22.13
C ARG A 165 12.52 0.23 20.73
N PRO A 166 13.38 0.69 19.80
CA PRO A 166 12.95 1.13 18.49
C PRO A 166 12.37 -0.01 17.66
N SER A 167 11.24 0.27 17.02
CA SER A 167 10.58 -0.65 16.10
C SER A 167 9.77 0.12 15.08
N VAL A 168 9.58 -0.46 13.89
CA VAL A 168 8.61 0.04 12.91
C VAL A 168 7.18 -0.33 13.32
N LEU A 169 6.99 -1.48 13.97
CA LEU A 169 5.67 -2.02 14.33
C LEU A 169 5.59 -2.36 15.81
N TYR A 170 4.65 -1.70 16.51
CA TYR A 170 4.24 -2.02 17.86
C TYR A 170 2.84 -2.64 17.85
N TRP A 171 2.75 -3.91 18.20
CA TRP A 171 1.51 -4.66 18.32
C TRP A 171 0.96 -4.47 19.72
N VAL A 172 -0.12 -3.72 19.84
CA VAL A 172 -0.73 -3.42 21.13
C VAL A 172 -1.83 -4.42 21.45
N LEU A 173 -1.60 -5.24 22.45
CA LEU A 173 -2.50 -6.29 22.93
C LEU A 173 -3.25 -5.78 24.15
N GLN A 174 -4.55 -5.54 24.01
CA GLN A 174 -5.40 -5.08 25.11
C GLN A 174 -6.52 -6.09 25.36
N PRO A 175 -6.87 -6.39 26.65
CA PRO A 175 -8.00 -7.26 26.96
C PRO A 175 -9.31 -6.73 26.36
N GLY A 176 -10.11 -7.62 25.78
CA GLY A 176 -11.40 -7.26 25.21
C GLY A 176 -11.34 -6.62 23.83
N ALA A 177 -10.15 -6.43 23.26
CA ALA A 177 -9.97 -5.90 21.90
C ALA A 177 -10.02 -7.01 20.84
N ASP A 178 -10.60 -8.17 21.12
CA ASP A 178 -10.76 -9.27 20.15
C ASP A 178 -11.94 -8.99 19.20
N ILE A 179 -11.74 -8.02 18.33
CA ILE A 179 -12.72 -7.63 17.33
C ILE A 179 -12.26 -8.18 15.99
N GLY A 180 -13.01 -9.14 15.47
CA GLY A 180 -12.75 -9.71 14.15
C GLY A 180 -11.47 -10.55 14.04
N GLY A 181 -10.98 -11.14 15.13
CA GLY A 181 -9.76 -11.95 15.16
C GLY A 181 -8.46 -11.13 15.09
N ILE A 182 -8.56 -9.81 15.15
CA ILE A 182 -7.42 -8.88 15.25
C ILE A 182 -7.66 -8.02 16.50
N GLY A 183 -7.64 -8.64 17.66
CA GLY A 183 -7.77 -7.97 18.98
C GLY A 183 -6.60 -7.05 19.32
N MET A 184 -6.06 -6.37 18.31
CA MET A 184 -4.82 -5.62 18.38
C MET A 184 -4.97 -4.30 17.65
N GLY A 185 -4.51 -3.23 18.29
CA GLY A 185 -4.11 -2.04 17.57
C GLY A 185 -2.66 -2.18 17.13
N LEU A 186 -2.35 -1.82 15.93
CA LEU A 186 -0.99 -1.70 15.44
C LEU A 186 -0.60 -0.24 15.46
N VAL A 187 0.47 0.13 16.14
CA VAL A 187 1.08 1.46 16.04
C VAL A 187 2.34 1.35 15.19
N ARG A 188 2.32 1.97 14.04
CA ARG A 188 3.41 1.98 13.06
C ARG A 188 4.15 3.30 13.09
N MET A 189 5.47 3.25 13.19
CA MET A 189 6.32 4.41 13.00
C MET A 189 6.44 4.75 11.52
N ILE A 190 6.09 5.99 11.15
CA ILE A 190 6.25 6.54 9.78
C ILE A 190 7.52 7.40 9.72
N ARG A 191 7.71 8.27 10.72
CA ARG A 191 8.92 9.06 10.91
C ARG A 191 9.36 8.97 12.36
N PRO A 192 10.61 8.68 12.62
CA PRO A 192 11.16 8.68 13.98
C PRO A 192 11.07 10.12 14.53
N TRP A 193 10.52 10.28 15.55
CA TRP A 193 9.67 9.75 16.60
C TRP A 193 8.34 10.49 16.61
N ASN A 194 8.04 11.20 15.49
CA ASN A 194 7.07 12.28 15.41
C ASN A 194 5.84 11.98 14.54
N GLU A 195 5.91 11.02 13.63
CA GLU A 195 4.77 10.70 12.76
C GLU A 195 4.45 9.21 12.80
N TRP A 196 3.17 8.90 13.04
CA TRP A 196 2.69 7.57 13.39
C TRP A 196 1.40 7.25 12.65
N LEU A 197 1.25 5.98 12.33
CA LEU A 197 0.01 5.42 11.81
C LEU A 197 -0.51 4.36 12.77
N ILE A 198 -1.74 4.51 13.21
CA ILE A 198 -2.47 3.44 13.89
C ILE A 198 -3.31 2.70 12.86
N VAL A 199 -3.26 1.38 12.92
CA VAL A 199 -4.20 0.48 12.26
C VAL A 199 -5.01 -0.20 13.36
N TRP A 200 -6.29 0.15 13.44
CA TRP A 200 -7.18 -0.34 14.49
C TRP A 200 -8.32 -1.16 13.88
N GLY A 201 -8.50 -2.40 14.38
CA GLY A 201 -9.54 -3.31 13.91
C GLY A 201 -10.92 -3.00 14.52
N TYR A 202 -11.98 -3.18 13.75
CA TYR A 202 -13.37 -3.15 14.24
C TYR A 202 -14.21 -4.27 13.62
N ASP A 203 -15.26 -4.66 14.34
CA ASP A 203 -16.20 -5.70 13.87
C ASP A 203 -17.02 -5.16 12.69
N ILE A 204 -16.84 -5.78 11.52
CA ILE A 204 -17.54 -5.40 10.29
C ILE A 204 -19.05 -5.72 10.34
N ASN A 205 -19.50 -6.56 11.29
CA ASN A 205 -20.91 -6.88 11.49
C ASN A 205 -21.64 -5.82 12.35
N GLN A 206 -20.86 -4.87 12.92
CA GLN A 206 -21.38 -3.70 13.61
C GLN A 206 -21.30 -2.48 12.68
N PRO A 207 -22.07 -1.41 12.95
CA PRO A 207 -21.87 -0.15 12.24
C PRO A 207 -20.41 0.28 12.30
N ALA A 208 -19.88 0.75 11.17
CA ALA A 208 -18.52 1.28 11.14
C ALA A 208 -18.39 2.41 12.17
N PRO A 209 -17.24 2.52 12.87
CA PRO A 209 -17.02 3.60 13.83
C PRO A 209 -17.13 4.95 13.14
N GLU A 210 -17.61 5.94 13.87
CA GLU A 210 -17.59 7.32 13.38
C GLU A 210 -16.16 7.77 13.13
N VAL A 211 -15.93 8.32 11.94
CA VAL A 211 -14.61 8.83 11.53
C VAL A 211 -14.52 10.29 11.99
N ASP A 212 -14.47 10.50 13.31
CA ASP A 212 -14.31 11.81 13.91
C ASP A 212 -12.98 11.96 14.66
N GLU A 213 -12.56 13.20 14.85
CA GLU A 213 -11.31 13.56 15.51
C GLU A 213 -11.27 13.11 16.97
N LYS A 214 -12.39 13.21 17.68
CA LYS A 214 -12.50 12.86 19.09
C LYS A 214 -12.31 11.36 19.32
N PHE A 215 -12.97 10.54 18.53
CA PHE A 215 -12.84 9.09 18.60
C PHE A 215 -11.42 8.64 18.21
N ALA A 216 -10.88 9.15 17.10
CA ALA A 216 -9.53 8.83 16.65
C ALA A 216 -8.47 9.22 17.68
N THR A 217 -8.59 10.40 18.27
CA THR A 217 -7.69 10.86 19.35
C THR A 217 -7.78 9.97 20.58
N LYS A 218 -8.99 9.52 20.94
CA LYS A 218 -9.17 8.58 22.06
C LYS A 218 -8.47 7.26 21.77
N VAL A 219 -8.69 6.66 20.61
CA VAL A 219 -8.04 5.40 20.22
C VAL A 219 -6.52 5.55 20.25
N ALA A 220 -5.98 6.65 19.72
CA ALA A 220 -4.54 6.88 19.71
C ALA A 220 -3.96 6.99 21.14
N ARG A 221 -4.63 7.72 22.03
CA ARG A 221 -4.22 7.81 23.44
C ARG A 221 -4.30 6.50 24.18
N ASP A 222 -5.32 5.70 23.92
CA ASP A 222 -5.50 4.38 24.53
C ASP A 222 -4.38 3.42 24.12
N LEU A 223 -4.02 3.39 22.82
CA LEU A 223 -2.96 2.52 22.31
C LEU A 223 -1.56 2.99 22.71
N VAL A 224 -1.34 4.30 22.78
CA VAL A 224 -0.08 4.84 23.33
C VAL A 224 0.00 4.61 24.83
N GLY A 225 -1.13 4.70 25.56
CA GLY A 225 -1.20 4.56 27.02
C GLY A 225 -0.99 5.88 27.76
N ASP A 226 -1.11 7.02 27.08
CA ASP A 226 -1.03 8.37 27.68
C ASP A 226 -2.26 9.21 27.31
N GLN A 227 -3.19 9.35 28.26
CA GLN A 227 -4.44 10.10 28.06
C GLN A 227 -4.23 11.62 27.91
N LYS A 228 -3.05 12.14 28.26
CA LYS A 228 -2.68 13.55 28.14
C LYS A 228 -1.83 13.85 26.91
N LEU A 229 -1.56 12.83 26.09
CA LEU A 229 -0.74 13.01 24.88
C LEU A 229 -1.34 14.08 23.98
N ASN A 230 -0.51 15.05 23.60
CA ASN A 230 -0.87 16.03 22.59
C ASN A 230 -0.72 15.38 21.20
N ILE A 231 -1.81 15.38 20.43
CA ILE A 231 -1.91 14.73 19.13
C ILE A 231 -2.33 15.77 18.09
N GLU A 232 -1.57 15.90 17.02
CA GLU A 232 -1.99 16.54 15.78
C GLU A 232 -2.52 15.46 14.84
N LEU A 233 -3.83 15.38 14.65
CA LEU A 233 -4.45 14.41 13.75
C LEU A 233 -4.26 14.87 12.29
N LEU A 234 -3.69 14.02 11.44
CA LEU A 234 -3.46 14.31 10.03
C LEU A 234 -4.56 13.75 9.13
N SER A 235 -4.96 12.50 9.37
CA SER A 235 -6.06 11.87 8.63
C SER A 235 -6.63 10.68 9.38
N VAL A 236 -7.91 10.41 9.13
CA VAL A 236 -8.62 9.21 9.58
C VAL A 236 -9.39 8.62 8.41
N SER A 237 -9.33 7.31 8.26
CA SER A 237 -10.09 6.60 7.22
C SER A 237 -10.44 5.20 7.67
N THR A 238 -11.56 4.69 7.18
CA THR A 238 -11.96 3.29 7.37
C THR A 238 -11.84 2.52 6.06
N TRP A 239 -11.53 1.25 6.17
CA TRP A 239 -11.47 0.34 5.04
C TRP A 239 -11.81 -1.08 5.48
N THR A 240 -12.05 -1.97 4.51
CA THR A 240 -12.33 -3.38 4.77
C THR A 240 -11.15 -4.25 4.39
N VAL A 241 -10.83 -5.20 5.25
CA VAL A 241 -9.87 -6.26 4.92
C VAL A 241 -10.53 -7.21 3.94
N ASN A 242 -9.88 -7.44 2.82
CA ASN A 242 -10.37 -8.31 1.75
C ASN A 242 -9.34 -9.37 1.42
N ASN A 243 -9.80 -10.53 0.96
CA ASN A 243 -8.97 -11.60 0.45
C ASN A 243 -9.60 -12.10 -0.84
N MET A 244 -9.27 -11.47 -1.95
CA MET A 244 -9.85 -11.80 -3.25
C MET A 244 -8.89 -11.48 -4.41
N TYR A 245 -9.10 -12.16 -5.51
CA TYR A 245 -8.32 -11.97 -6.73
C TYR A 245 -9.18 -12.18 -7.97
N ALA A 246 -8.78 -11.52 -9.07
CA ALA A 246 -9.39 -11.70 -10.37
C ALA A 246 -8.87 -12.98 -11.03
N LYS A 247 -9.77 -13.81 -11.59
CA LYS A 247 -9.38 -15.00 -12.37
C LYS A 247 -8.68 -14.63 -13.69
N LYS A 248 -8.95 -13.45 -14.19
CA LYS A 248 -8.35 -12.87 -15.39
C LYS A 248 -8.03 -11.41 -15.12
N MET A 249 -6.86 -10.98 -15.52
CA MET A 249 -6.38 -9.61 -15.31
C MET A 249 -6.51 -8.72 -16.56
N SER A 250 -7.08 -9.25 -17.62
CA SER A 250 -7.25 -8.53 -18.88
C SER A 250 -8.42 -9.07 -19.71
N LYS A 251 -8.91 -8.22 -20.60
CA LYS A 251 -9.83 -8.60 -21.65
C LYS A 251 -9.56 -7.67 -22.86
N GLY A 252 -9.31 -8.27 -24.03
CA GLY A 252 -8.90 -7.51 -25.21
C GLY A 252 -7.63 -6.67 -24.96
N LYS A 253 -7.66 -5.39 -25.27
CA LYS A 253 -6.53 -4.45 -25.09
C LYS A 253 -6.52 -3.73 -23.74
N VAL A 254 -7.36 -4.17 -22.82
CA VAL A 254 -7.50 -3.57 -21.49
C VAL A 254 -6.98 -4.53 -20.43
N PHE A 255 -6.05 -4.04 -19.60
CA PHE A 255 -5.42 -4.77 -18.51
C PHE A 255 -5.77 -4.12 -17.17
N CYS A 256 -5.78 -4.91 -16.10
CA CYS A 256 -5.84 -4.40 -14.74
C CYS A 256 -4.61 -4.87 -13.95
N ALA A 257 -4.20 -4.11 -12.94
CA ALA A 257 -3.05 -4.41 -12.11
C ALA A 257 -3.27 -3.90 -10.67
N GLY A 258 -2.53 -4.49 -9.73
CA GLY A 258 -2.59 -4.15 -8.32
C GLY A 258 -3.95 -4.45 -7.69
N ASP A 259 -4.40 -3.59 -6.77
CA ASP A 259 -5.65 -3.78 -6.03
C ASP A 259 -6.90 -3.83 -6.93
N ALA A 260 -6.78 -3.40 -8.19
CA ALA A 260 -7.81 -3.62 -9.21
C ALA A 260 -8.00 -5.09 -9.56
N THR A 261 -7.02 -5.96 -9.27
CA THR A 261 -7.05 -7.39 -9.59
C THR A 261 -6.91 -8.30 -8.37
N HIS A 262 -6.25 -7.87 -7.32
CA HIS A 262 -6.08 -8.67 -6.10
C HIS A 262 -6.04 -7.79 -4.85
N ARG A 263 -6.65 -8.24 -3.78
CA ARG A 263 -6.71 -7.56 -2.49
C ARG A 263 -6.30 -8.54 -1.42
N HIS A 264 -5.17 -8.26 -0.79
CA HIS A 264 -4.59 -9.12 0.24
C HIS A 264 -4.92 -8.61 1.64
N PRO A 265 -5.13 -9.51 2.62
CA PRO A 265 -5.07 -9.12 4.01
C PRO A 265 -3.72 -8.45 4.33
N PRO A 266 -3.67 -7.42 5.17
CA PRO A 266 -2.46 -6.63 5.40
C PRO A 266 -1.35 -7.35 6.17
N SER A 267 -1.63 -8.52 6.75
CA SER A 267 -0.81 -9.21 7.75
C SER A 267 0.65 -9.44 7.36
N ASN A 268 0.95 -9.59 6.08
CA ASN A 268 2.30 -9.87 5.58
C ASN A 268 2.91 -8.73 4.74
N GLY A 269 2.24 -7.58 4.66
CA GLY A 269 2.72 -6.45 3.85
C GLY A 269 2.83 -6.74 2.35
N LEU A 270 1.99 -7.64 1.83
CA LEU A 270 2.08 -8.11 0.44
C LEU A 270 1.44 -7.13 -0.56
N GLY A 271 0.39 -6.39 -0.19
CA GLY A 271 -0.44 -5.62 -1.12
C GLY A 271 0.36 -4.71 -2.05
N SER A 272 1.04 -3.70 -1.52
CA SER A 272 1.81 -2.75 -2.33
C SER A 272 2.98 -3.41 -3.06
N ASN A 273 3.65 -4.39 -2.43
CA ASN A 273 4.75 -5.11 -3.06
C ASN A 273 4.29 -5.90 -4.29
N THR A 274 3.16 -6.60 -4.20
CA THR A 274 2.58 -7.33 -5.33
C THR A 274 2.11 -6.37 -6.42
N SER A 275 1.49 -5.25 -6.05
CA SER A 275 1.06 -4.21 -7.00
C SER A 275 2.24 -3.60 -7.78
N ILE A 276 3.38 -3.37 -7.13
CA ILE A 276 4.62 -2.93 -7.78
C ILE A 276 5.13 -4.00 -8.76
N GLN A 277 5.08 -5.27 -8.37
CA GLN A 277 5.47 -6.40 -9.22
C GLN A 277 4.58 -6.51 -10.47
N ASP A 278 3.26 -6.33 -10.32
CA ASP A 278 2.33 -6.30 -11.46
C ASP A 278 2.69 -5.19 -12.45
N GLY A 279 2.84 -3.96 -11.93
CA GLY A 279 3.20 -2.82 -12.75
C GLY A 279 4.52 -3.04 -13.50
N PHE A 280 5.55 -3.53 -12.80
CA PHE A 280 6.84 -3.86 -13.40
C PHE A 280 6.72 -4.94 -14.47
N ASN A 281 6.04 -6.04 -14.16
CA ASN A 281 5.88 -7.18 -15.09
C ASN A 281 5.06 -6.82 -16.32
N LEU A 282 3.96 -6.06 -16.17
CA LEU A 282 3.13 -5.62 -17.28
C LEU A 282 3.83 -4.60 -18.16
N ALA A 283 4.56 -3.66 -17.56
CA ALA A 283 5.18 -2.55 -18.30
C ALA A 283 6.18 -3.01 -19.35
N TRP A 284 7.11 -3.92 -19.01
CA TRP A 284 8.09 -4.39 -19.98
C TRP A 284 7.44 -5.23 -21.08
N LYS A 285 6.44 -6.04 -20.77
CA LYS A 285 5.69 -6.84 -21.75
C LYS A 285 5.00 -5.94 -22.76
N LEU A 286 4.26 -4.94 -22.28
CA LEU A 286 3.61 -3.95 -23.17
C LEU A 286 4.63 -3.17 -24.01
N ALA A 287 5.77 -2.80 -23.44
CA ALA A 287 6.82 -2.10 -24.16
C ALA A 287 7.38 -2.94 -25.32
N TYR A 288 7.59 -4.23 -25.13
CA TYR A 288 8.04 -5.14 -26.18
C TYR A 288 6.98 -5.33 -27.28
N VAL A 289 5.73 -5.48 -26.89
CA VAL A 289 4.62 -5.57 -27.89
C VAL A 289 4.51 -4.28 -28.70
N LEU A 290 4.56 -3.13 -28.03
CA LEU A 290 4.50 -1.82 -28.69
C LEU A 290 5.67 -1.56 -29.65
N LYS A 291 6.82 -2.16 -29.40
CA LYS A 291 8.01 -2.11 -30.29
C LYS A 291 7.99 -3.19 -31.38
N GLY A 292 6.97 -4.04 -31.42
CA GLY A 292 6.89 -5.15 -32.38
C GLY A 292 7.86 -6.31 -32.09
N CYS A 293 8.47 -6.36 -30.90
CA CYS A 293 9.42 -7.41 -30.52
C CYS A 293 8.73 -8.68 -30.02
N LEU A 294 7.48 -8.57 -29.53
CA LEU A 294 6.67 -9.69 -29.04
C LEU A 294 5.28 -9.60 -29.65
N LEU A 295 4.68 -10.78 -29.89
CA LEU A 295 3.26 -10.87 -30.17
C LEU A 295 2.47 -10.69 -28.87
N TYR A 296 1.33 -10.06 -28.96
CA TYR A 296 0.40 -9.86 -27.84
C TYR A 296 0.04 -11.15 -27.09
N THR A 297 -0.02 -12.27 -27.82
CA THR A 297 -0.36 -13.61 -27.31
C THR A 297 0.85 -14.44 -26.91
N SER A 298 2.06 -13.87 -26.93
CA SER A 298 3.25 -14.63 -26.54
C SER A 298 3.15 -15.04 -25.06
N PRO A 299 3.31 -16.34 -24.75
CA PRO A 299 3.26 -16.78 -23.37
C PRO A 299 4.40 -16.17 -22.57
N SER A 300 4.11 -15.82 -21.31
CA SER A 300 5.11 -15.43 -20.33
C SER A 300 5.59 -16.68 -19.57
N PRO A 301 6.84 -16.71 -19.12
CA PRO A 301 7.29 -17.78 -18.21
C PRO A 301 6.50 -17.91 -16.91
N ARG A 302 5.56 -16.98 -16.66
CA ARG A 302 4.67 -16.96 -15.49
C ARG A 302 3.21 -17.17 -15.82
N ASP A 303 2.88 -17.41 -17.08
CA ASP A 303 1.57 -17.85 -17.54
C ASP A 303 1.55 -19.40 -17.57
#